data_82d6946f5936e3a39946e3265cdeb9a2
#
_entry.id   82d6946f5936e3a39946e3265cdeb9a2
#
_cell.length_a   1.000
_cell.length_b   1.000
_cell.length_c   1.000
_cell.angle_alpha   90.00
_cell.angle_beta   90.00
_cell.angle_gamma   90.00
#
_symmetry.space_group_name_H-M   'P 1'
#
loop_
_entity.id
_entity.type
_entity.pdbx_description
1 polymer ?
#
loop_
_entity_poly.entity_id
_entity_poly.type
_entity_poly.pdbx_seq_one_letter_code
_entity_poly.pdbx_strand_id
1 'polypeptide(L)'
;LGQIDFDQVKILFIGSGLNDYHSGTPIESTADPYDEYTYCGAIRSIVKELREAYPDLRIIFITPPYTWYTDPELTCEEYDLGGGVLEDYVNAEIGLCEALNVEVIDIYHDYYPHDTWDDLYLYTDDGLHPNEDGREKIAQTIAEYLRKVEND
;
A
#
# COMPACT_ATOMS: atom_id res chain seq x y z
N LEU A 1 -6.65 23.29 5.48
CA LEU A 1 -5.56 22.55 4.85
C LEU A 1 -5.03 23.43 3.73
N GLY A 2 -3.75 23.83 3.80
CA GLY A 2 -3.09 24.58 2.73
C GLY A 2 -3.08 23.73 1.45
N GLN A 3 -3.21 24.38 0.30
CA GLN A 3 -3.03 23.70 -0.97
C GLN A 3 -1.54 23.31 -1.09
N ILE A 4 -1.28 22.06 -1.45
CA ILE A 4 0.06 21.60 -1.79
C ILE A 4 0.39 22.13 -3.18
N ASP A 5 1.52 22.81 -3.30
CA ASP A 5 2.07 23.21 -4.61
C ASP A 5 2.83 22.03 -5.20
N PHE A 6 2.16 21.26 -6.05
CA PHE A 6 2.72 20.05 -6.66
C PHE A 6 3.94 20.34 -7.56
N ASP A 7 4.11 21.57 -8.06
CA ASP A 7 5.31 21.96 -8.82
C ASP A 7 6.60 21.89 -7.99
N GLN A 8 6.46 21.90 -6.66
CA GLN A 8 7.59 21.75 -5.74
C GLN A 8 7.78 20.31 -5.23
N VAL A 9 6.84 19.41 -5.51
CA VAL A 9 6.93 18.01 -5.07
C VAL A 9 7.83 17.23 -6.04
N LYS A 10 8.82 16.54 -5.50
CA LYS A 10 9.72 15.69 -6.29
C LYS A 10 9.37 14.21 -6.20
N ILE A 11 8.89 13.80 -5.04
CA ILE A 11 8.50 12.42 -4.76
C ILE A 11 7.13 12.43 -4.07
N LEU A 12 6.23 11.60 -4.55
CA LEU A 12 4.92 11.36 -3.95
C LEU A 12 4.87 9.90 -3.48
N PHE A 13 4.67 9.70 -2.18
CA PHE A 13 4.38 8.38 -1.62
C PHE A 13 2.88 8.20 -1.50
N ILE A 14 2.38 7.06 -1.97
CA ILE A 14 0.96 6.69 -1.92
C ILE A 14 0.84 5.38 -1.16
N GLY A 15 0.30 5.43 0.06
CA GLY A 15 -0.09 4.24 0.82
C GLY A 15 -1.58 3.98 0.62
N SER A 16 -1.93 2.83 0.07
CA SER A 16 -3.31 2.46 -0.26
C SER A 16 -3.60 0.98 0.03
N GLY A 17 -4.84 0.54 -0.20
CA GLY A 17 -5.24 -0.87 -0.17
C GLY A 17 -5.89 -1.32 1.12
N LEU A 18 -5.50 -0.85 2.30
CA LEU A 18 -6.07 -1.32 3.56
C LEU A 18 -7.56 -0.96 3.70
N ASN A 19 -7.94 0.25 3.32
CA ASN A 19 -9.35 0.69 3.35
C ASN A 19 -10.17 -0.01 2.25
N ASP A 20 -9.57 -0.28 1.10
CA ASP A 20 -10.20 -1.01 0.01
C ASP A 20 -10.49 -2.45 0.44
N TYR A 21 -9.51 -3.12 1.02
CA TYR A 21 -9.68 -4.44 1.63
C TYR A 21 -10.80 -4.45 2.68
N HIS A 22 -10.79 -3.51 3.64
CA HIS A 22 -11.82 -3.41 4.68
C HIS A 22 -13.22 -3.14 4.14
N SER A 23 -13.32 -2.47 3.00
CA SER A 23 -14.59 -2.18 2.34
C SER A 23 -15.06 -3.28 1.41
N GLY A 24 -14.25 -4.33 1.19
CA GLY A 24 -14.52 -5.37 0.21
C GLY A 24 -14.56 -4.81 -1.22
N THR A 25 -13.77 -3.75 -1.51
CA THR A 25 -13.69 -3.14 -2.84
C THR A 25 -13.21 -4.20 -3.84
N PRO A 26 -13.88 -4.42 -4.97
CA PRO A 26 -13.39 -5.34 -5.99
C PRO A 26 -11.97 -4.96 -6.45
N ILE A 27 -11.09 -5.94 -6.58
CA ILE A 27 -9.69 -5.67 -6.97
C ILE A 27 -9.62 -5.20 -8.43
N GLU A 28 -10.37 -5.84 -9.32
CA GLU A 28 -10.28 -5.58 -10.76
C GLU A 28 -11.66 -5.56 -11.42
N SER A 29 -11.81 -4.79 -12.50
CA SER A 29 -12.98 -4.82 -13.37
C SER A 29 -12.68 -5.57 -14.67
N THR A 30 -13.57 -6.45 -15.08
CA THR A 30 -13.47 -7.13 -16.37
C THR A 30 -13.99 -6.29 -17.53
N ALA A 31 -14.72 -5.22 -17.24
CA ALA A 31 -15.38 -4.37 -18.23
C ALA A 31 -14.58 -3.12 -18.59
N ASP A 32 -13.99 -2.48 -17.58
CA ASP A 32 -13.22 -1.26 -17.73
C ASP A 32 -11.97 -1.29 -16.83
N PRO A 33 -10.74 -1.28 -17.40
CA PRO A 33 -9.52 -1.27 -16.60
C PRO A 33 -9.31 0.03 -15.80
N TYR A 34 -10.07 1.08 -16.07
CA TYR A 34 -10.05 2.36 -15.36
C TYR A 34 -11.29 2.57 -14.49
N ASP A 35 -12.03 1.53 -14.17
CA ASP A 35 -13.16 1.60 -13.25
C ASP A 35 -12.70 2.00 -11.85
N GLU A 36 -12.93 3.26 -11.49
CA GLU A 36 -12.50 3.86 -10.21
C GLU A 36 -13.20 3.25 -8.98
N TYR A 37 -14.23 2.44 -9.19
CA TYR A 37 -14.87 1.64 -8.14
C TYR A 37 -14.16 0.30 -7.88
N THR A 38 -13.04 0.04 -8.55
CA THR A 38 -12.15 -1.08 -8.29
C THR A 38 -10.78 -0.58 -7.84
N TYR A 39 -10.10 -1.38 -7.02
CA TYR A 39 -8.79 -1.00 -6.47
C TYR A 39 -7.74 -0.71 -7.57
N CYS A 40 -7.59 -1.65 -8.51
CA CYS A 40 -6.64 -1.47 -9.61
C CYS A 40 -7.05 -0.36 -10.60
N GLY A 41 -8.36 -0.19 -10.82
CA GLY A 41 -8.86 0.88 -11.69
C GLY A 41 -8.58 2.27 -11.12
N ALA A 42 -8.75 2.44 -9.81
CA ALA A 42 -8.40 3.67 -9.11
C ALA A 42 -6.90 3.97 -9.19
N ILE A 43 -6.03 2.97 -8.97
CA ILE A 43 -4.57 3.13 -9.10
C ILE A 43 -4.21 3.57 -10.52
N ARG A 44 -4.76 2.92 -11.56
CA ARG A 44 -4.49 3.29 -12.96
C ARG A 44 -4.89 4.73 -13.26
N SER A 45 -6.06 5.14 -12.77
CA SER A 45 -6.57 6.52 -12.94
C SER A 45 -5.66 7.53 -12.26
N ILE A 46 -5.28 7.29 -11.01
CA ILE A 46 -4.36 8.15 -10.25
C ILE A 46 -3.01 8.29 -10.96
N VAL A 47 -2.40 7.17 -11.35
CA VAL A 47 -1.08 7.19 -12.03
C VAL A 47 -1.16 7.93 -13.36
N LYS A 48 -2.23 7.70 -14.14
CA LYS A 48 -2.44 8.39 -15.42
C LYS A 48 -2.55 9.90 -15.22
N GLU A 49 -3.42 10.35 -14.33
CA GLU A 49 -3.66 11.78 -14.07
C GLU A 49 -2.41 12.48 -13.54
N LEU A 50 -1.68 11.83 -12.62
CA LEU A 50 -0.45 12.40 -12.07
C LEU A 50 0.64 12.54 -13.14
N ARG A 51 0.80 11.55 -14.03
CA ARG A 51 1.77 11.61 -15.12
C ARG A 51 1.41 12.63 -16.19
N GLU A 52 0.12 12.82 -16.46
CA GLU A 52 -0.36 13.86 -17.39
C GLU A 52 -0.14 15.27 -16.82
N ALA A 53 -0.38 15.47 -15.53
CA ALA A 53 -0.25 16.76 -14.88
C ALA A 53 1.19 17.09 -14.46
N TYR A 54 1.96 16.08 -14.01
CA TYR A 54 3.30 16.24 -13.42
C TYR A 54 4.25 15.16 -13.95
N PRO A 55 4.73 15.28 -15.21
CA PRO A 55 5.51 14.23 -15.88
C PRO A 55 6.85 13.91 -15.19
N ASP A 56 7.41 14.83 -14.41
CA ASP A 56 8.67 14.67 -13.69
C ASP A 56 8.47 14.20 -12.23
N LEU A 57 7.22 13.98 -11.81
CA LEU A 57 6.91 13.51 -10.46
C LEU A 57 7.28 12.04 -10.30
N ARG A 58 8.15 11.74 -9.36
CA ARG A 58 8.43 10.37 -8.95
C ARG A 58 7.30 9.85 -8.06
N ILE A 59 6.60 8.82 -8.49
CA ILE A 59 5.49 8.20 -7.78
C ILE A 59 5.99 6.87 -7.21
N ILE A 60 5.78 6.67 -5.91
CA ILE A 60 6.16 5.45 -5.18
C ILE A 60 4.95 4.99 -4.39
N PHE A 61 4.44 3.81 -4.69
CA PHE A 61 3.41 3.16 -3.87
C PHE A 61 4.03 2.47 -2.67
N ILE A 62 3.26 2.33 -1.61
CA ILE A 62 3.64 1.59 -0.40
C ILE A 62 2.49 0.64 -0.10
N THR A 63 2.74 -0.66 -0.14
CA THR A 63 1.72 -1.65 0.19
C THR A 63 1.22 -1.47 1.62
N PRO A 64 -0.03 -1.87 1.94
CA PRO A 64 -0.48 -1.88 3.33
C PRO A 64 0.39 -2.83 4.17
N PRO A 65 0.57 -2.55 5.47
CA PRO A 65 1.23 -3.47 6.37
C PRO A 65 0.34 -4.70 6.63
N TYR A 66 0.96 -5.78 7.11
CA TYR A 66 0.23 -6.93 7.63
C TYR A 66 -0.69 -6.52 8.78
N THR A 67 -1.91 -7.05 8.82
CA THR A 67 -2.91 -6.71 9.82
C THR A 67 -3.52 -7.95 10.48
N TRP A 68 -4.12 -7.75 11.65
CA TRP A 68 -4.78 -8.81 12.42
C TRP A 68 -5.96 -8.25 13.22
N TYR A 69 -6.82 -9.13 13.71
CA TYR A 69 -8.05 -8.78 14.40
C TYR A 69 -8.17 -9.60 15.68
N THR A 70 -8.67 -8.99 16.76
CA THR A 70 -8.89 -9.67 18.03
C THR A 70 -10.28 -10.29 18.15
N ASP A 71 -11.25 -9.82 17.36
CA ASP A 71 -12.61 -10.35 17.34
C ASP A 71 -13.20 -10.24 15.91
N PRO A 72 -13.30 -11.33 15.15
CA PRO A 72 -12.74 -12.66 15.47
C PRO A 72 -11.21 -12.65 15.53
N GLU A 73 -10.60 -13.60 16.24
CA GLU A 73 -9.13 -13.79 16.29
C GLU A 73 -8.65 -14.39 14.98
N LEU A 74 -8.42 -13.52 13.99
CA LEU A 74 -8.01 -13.85 12.64
C LEU A 74 -6.94 -12.88 12.14
N THR A 75 -6.11 -13.36 11.23
CA THR A 75 -5.18 -12.51 10.49
C THR A 75 -5.80 -12.05 9.16
N CYS A 76 -5.16 -11.10 8.51
CA CYS A 76 -5.56 -10.63 7.18
C CYS A 76 -5.43 -11.69 6.06
N GLU A 77 -4.74 -12.80 6.33
CA GLU A 77 -4.66 -13.95 5.44
C GLU A 77 -5.91 -14.85 5.50
N GLU A 78 -6.65 -14.77 6.59
CA GLU A 78 -7.81 -15.62 6.87
C GLU A 78 -9.12 -14.86 6.71
N TYR A 79 -9.10 -13.52 6.76
CA TYR A 79 -10.28 -12.68 6.84
C TYR A 79 -10.58 -12.00 5.50
N ASP A 80 -11.42 -12.66 4.67
CA ASP A 80 -11.97 -12.09 3.44
C ASP A 80 -13.20 -11.24 3.75
N LEU A 81 -13.13 -9.96 3.42
CA LEU A 81 -14.20 -8.97 3.61
C LEU A 81 -15.05 -8.74 2.36
N GLY A 82 -14.90 -9.59 1.32
CA GLY A 82 -15.74 -9.61 0.13
C GLY A 82 -15.00 -9.29 -1.18
N GLY A 83 -13.77 -8.80 -1.10
CA GLY A 83 -12.90 -8.54 -2.26
C GLY A 83 -11.70 -9.49 -2.38
N GLY A 84 -11.50 -10.35 -1.38
CA GLY A 84 -10.35 -11.20 -1.19
C GLY A 84 -9.66 -10.94 0.15
N VAL A 85 -8.59 -11.65 0.44
CA VAL A 85 -7.73 -11.41 1.59
C VAL A 85 -6.77 -10.25 1.30
N LEU A 86 -6.15 -9.66 2.33
CA LEU A 86 -5.29 -8.48 2.14
C LEU A 86 -4.13 -8.74 1.16
N GLU A 87 -3.57 -9.94 1.18
CA GLU A 87 -2.48 -10.33 0.26
C GLU A 87 -2.90 -10.28 -1.22
N ASP A 88 -4.19 -10.50 -1.55
CA ASP A 88 -4.69 -10.38 -2.92
C ASP A 88 -4.59 -8.92 -3.41
N TYR A 89 -4.89 -7.94 -2.55
CA TYR A 89 -4.73 -6.51 -2.85
C TYR A 89 -3.26 -6.11 -2.99
N VAL A 90 -2.40 -6.60 -2.07
CA VAL A 90 -0.95 -6.37 -2.11
C VAL A 90 -0.34 -6.87 -3.41
N ASN A 91 -0.63 -8.12 -3.77
CA ASN A 91 -0.12 -8.73 -5.00
C ASN A 91 -0.64 -8.02 -6.26
N ALA A 92 -1.90 -7.58 -6.24
CA ALA A 92 -2.47 -6.80 -7.33
C ALA A 92 -1.79 -5.42 -7.47
N GLU A 93 -1.50 -4.73 -6.37
CA GLU A 93 -0.79 -3.45 -6.36
C GLU A 93 0.63 -3.61 -6.91
N ILE A 94 1.39 -4.59 -6.41
CA ILE A 94 2.77 -4.85 -6.85
C ILE A 94 2.79 -5.15 -8.35
N GLY A 95 1.97 -6.10 -8.81
CA GLY A 95 1.91 -6.47 -10.22
C GLY A 95 1.45 -5.34 -11.13
N LEU A 96 0.54 -4.50 -10.66
CA LEU A 96 0.07 -3.33 -11.40
C LEU A 96 1.15 -2.23 -11.47
N CYS A 97 1.84 -1.95 -10.36
CA CYS A 97 2.94 -1.00 -10.33
C CYS A 97 4.07 -1.42 -11.29
N GLU A 98 4.41 -2.71 -11.32
CA GLU A 98 5.35 -3.26 -12.29
C GLU A 98 4.89 -3.03 -13.74
N ALA A 99 3.63 -3.37 -14.04
CA ALA A 99 3.05 -3.18 -15.38
C ALA A 99 2.99 -1.71 -15.82
N LEU A 100 2.80 -0.79 -14.89
CA LEU A 100 2.77 0.64 -15.12
C LEU A 100 4.16 1.29 -15.07
N ASN A 101 5.21 0.53 -14.76
CA ASN A 101 6.56 1.06 -14.49
C ASN A 101 6.53 2.19 -13.43
N VAL A 102 5.89 1.90 -12.31
CA VAL A 102 5.82 2.73 -11.10
C VAL A 102 6.52 1.99 -9.97
N GLU A 103 7.22 2.73 -9.13
CA GLU A 103 7.92 2.14 -7.99
C GLU A 103 6.93 1.70 -6.90
N VAL A 104 7.26 0.61 -6.21
CA VAL A 104 6.49 0.13 -5.05
C VAL A 104 7.44 -0.34 -3.95
N ILE A 105 7.12 0.02 -2.71
CA ILE A 105 7.79 -0.48 -1.50
C ILE A 105 6.85 -1.49 -0.87
N ASP A 106 7.29 -2.74 -0.85
CA ASP A 106 6.55 -3.82 -0.23
C ASP A 106 6.84 -3.85 1.28
N ILE A 107 5.89 -3.35 2.06
CA ILE A 107 5.96 -3.44 3.52
C ILE A 107 5.08 -4.57 4.07
N TYR A 108 4.31 -5.24 3.23
CA TYR A 108 3.50 -6.38 3.66
C TYR A 108 4.38 -7.61 3.95
N HIS A 109 5.25 -7.97 3.01
CA HIS A 109 6.06 -9.17 3.13
C HIS A 109 7.36 -8.96 3.92
N ASP A 110 8.00 -7.80 3.78
CA ASP A 110 9.35 -7.55 4.29
C ASP A 110 9.41 -6.62 5.51
N TYR A 111 8.26 -6.14 5.98
CA TYR A 111 8.21 -5.05 6.96
C TYR A 111 8.58 -5.51 8.37
N TYR A 112 7.93 -6.55 8.87
CA TYR A 112 8.19 -7.09 10.20
C TYR A 112 7.77 -8.56 10.31
N PRO A 113 8.35 -9.33 11.27
CA PRO A 113 7.91 -10.69 11.51
C PRO A 113 6.45 -10.72 11.98
N HIS A 114 5.69 -11.68 11.49
CA HIS A 114 4.27 -11.88 11.80
C HIS A 114 3.91 -13.36 11.95
N ASP A 115 4.93 -14.20 12.27
CA ASP A 115 4.74 -15.65 12.41
C ASP A 115 3.99 -16.04 13.70
N THR A 116 4.01 -15.18 14.71
CA THR A 116 3.36 -15.41 15.99
C THR A 116 2.54 -14.19 16.46
N TRP A 117 1.56 -14.42 17.32
CA TRP A 117 0.81 -13.31 17.93
C TRP A 117 1.70 -12.33 18.71
N ASP A 118 2.79 -12.82 19.34
CA ASP A 118 3.74 -11.95 20.01
C ASP A 118 4.45 -11.02 19.02
N ASP A 119 4.78 -11.50 17.81
CA ASP A 119 5.36 -10.67 16.74
C ASP A 119 4.38 -9.59 16.28
N LEU A 120 3.09 -9.94 16.15
CA LEU A 120 2.06 -9.01 15.68
C LEU A 120 1.88 -7.81 16.62
N TYR A 121 2.04 -8.01 17.94
CA TYR A 121 1.94 -6.93 18.93
C TYR A 121 3.16 -6.00 19.00
N LEU A 122 4.29 -6.34 18.36
CA LEU A 122 5.49 -5.51 18.41
C LEU A 122 5.30 -4.14 17.73
N TYR A 123 4.54 -4.11 16.64
CA TYR A 123 4.47 -2.94 15.75
C TYR A 123 3.07 -2.33 15.64
N THR A 124 2.07 -2.99 16.20
CA THR A 124 0.70 -2.46 16.29
C THR A 124 0.09 -2.82 17.64
N ASP A 125 -0.74 -1.95 18.18
CA ASP A 125 -1.45 -2.22 19.44
C ASP A 125 -2.88 -2.75 19.19
N ASP A 126 -3.44 -2.47 18.04
CA ASP A 126 -4.82 -2.80 17.65
C ASP A 126 -4.93 -3.66 16.37
N GLY A 127 -3.79 -4.08 15.82
CA GLY A 127 -3.71 -4.88 14.61
C GLY A 127 -3.79 -4.09 13.30
N LEU A 128 -4.11 -2.80 13.35
CA LEU A 128 -4.36 -1.97 12.16
C LEU A 128 -3.42 -0.76 12.07
N HIS A 129 -3.25 -0.06 13.20
CA HIS A 129 -2.51 1.20 13.22
C HIS A 129 -1.12 0.97 13.79
N PRO A 130 -0.05 1.34 13.03
CA PRO A 130 1.32 1.22 13.53
C PRO A 130 1.50 2.04 14.83
N ASN A 131 2.03 1.39 15.88
CA ASN A 131 2.47 2.06 17.09
C ASN A 131 3.78 2.84 16.83
N GLU A 132 4.48 3.33 17.87
CA GLU A 132 5.70 4.11 17.70
C GLU A 132 6.80 3.31 16.97
N ASP A 133 7.04 2.06 17.41
CA ASP A 133 8.03 1.16 16.81
C ASP A 133 7.65 0.79 15.37
N GLY A 134 6.37 0.58 15.09
CA GLY A 134 5.85 0.32 13.76
C GLY A 134 6.08 1.50 12.81
N ARG A 135 5.80 2.73 13.24
CA ARG A 135 6.07 3.94 12.43
C ARG A 135 7.56 4.14 12.16
N GLU A 136 8.41 3.89 13.18
CA GLU A 136 9.86 3.95 12.98
C GLU A 136 10.33 2.91 11.97
N LYS A 137 9.82 1.69 12.04
CA LYS A 137 10.14 0.61 11.12
C LYS A 137 9.74 0.97 9.67
N ILE A 138 8.53 1.49 9.45
CA ILE A 138 8.10 1.97 8.12
C ILE A 138 9.07 3.05 7.60
N ALA A 139 9.39 4.03 8.43
CA ALA A 139 10.29 5.10 8.04
C ALA A 139 11.69 4.60 7.67
N GLN A 140 12.23 3.64 8.42
CA GLN A 140 13.50 2.98 8.10
C GLN A 140 13.44 2.24 6.76
N THR A 141 12.39 1.46 6.52
CA THR A 141 12.19 0.72 5.27
C THR A 141 12.15 1.66 4.06
N ILE A 142 11.39 2.76 4.15
CA ILE A 142 11.35 3.80 3.11
C ILE A 142 12.75 4.41 2.88
N ALA A 143 13.46 4.77 3.96
CA ALA A 143 14.79 5.37 3.86
C ALA A 143 15.83 4.41 3.27
N GLU A 144 15.75 3.12 3.57
CA GLU A 144 16.63 2.10 2.99
C GLU A 144 16.34 1.91 1.50
N TYR A 145 15.07 1.86 1.11
CA TYR A 145 14.66 1.80 -0.29
C TYR A 145 15.23 2.99 -1.10
N LEU A 146 15.04 4.21 -0.62
CA LEU A 146 15.54 5.40 -1.30
C LEU A 146 17.06 5.39 -1.45
N ARG A 147 17.80 5.01 -0.40
CA ARG A 147 19.28 4.92 -0.47
C ARG A 147 19.77 3.86 -1.47
N LYS A 148 19.04 2.75 -1.60
CA LYS A 148 19.39 1.68 -2.55
C LYS A 148 19.24 2.18 -3.99
N VAL A 149 18.11 2.80 -4.30
CA VAL A 149 17.79 3.27 -5.65
C VAL A 149 18.66 4.48 -6.08
N GLU A 150 19.14 5.30 -5.13
CA GLU A 150 20.05 6.41 -5.45
C GLU A 150 21.49 5.98 -5.72
N ASN A 151 21.88 4.75 -5.37
CA ASN A 151 23.23 4.22 -5.56
C ASN A 151 23.36 3.25 -6.73
N ASP A 152 22.27 2.88 -7.39
CA ASP A 152 22.20 2.05 -8.59
C ASP A 152 22.11 2.92 -9.84
#